data_ddbbdb4a1a3bc14dc9d182b4ccb08e51
#
_entry.id   ddbbdb4a1a3bc14dc9d182b4ccb08e51
#
_cell.length_a   1.000
_cell.length_b   1.000
_cell.length_c   1.000
_cell.angle_alpha   90.00
_cell.angle_beta   90.00
_cell.angle_gamma   90.00
#
_symmetry.space_group_name_H-M   'P 1'
#
loop_
_entity.id
_entity.type
_entity.pdbx_description
1 polymer ?
#
loop_
_entity_poly.entity_id
_entity_poly.type
_entity_poly.pdbx_seq_one_letter_code
_entity_poly.pdbx_strand_id
1 'polypeptide(L)'
;MIASVGIDLGRTGRHQVRALDEGASPCDSFAFQHTLEGLEALEQRIFQDGASPVIVFEPTGLAWLPIAMYLRARHPGCRLVRAKLQKVAALRRYLRGGAKSDRIDGLTLAKMPFIDAEHLDEVYLPPAELHALQRLTRQRDRLERGVTSRKNRIGSIVDGFLPGLREAFDDPWSPRARALLGQRLNPFAVVRGTVEELAAFLRETDRRTRGAGAEASRVYQACRQLVALYERCTAAGAVNEEFFNDLQEEVTCELRLMEAEEAEEERVAGRIAELYRRLHPEDHLRTIPGVGEHTASVFLAMVGDADRFRSQKAFANWSGVVPGARQSSNTEGKGLRMTKAGPALMKRALYQAGNIGRRYDPQLANIYYQQMVNHGKTHHQAMGAVMSHLDARVLSVLREGRPYQLRDVQGNPVTSAEALSLVRACYTVPQELRRQRRQRNPKPKRRRNVQQVAGRNERETVSATTCKAAIAPQRGASTVPRIVVYEVSHPDATSARRRHKAPPS
;
A
#
# COMPACT_ATOMS: atom_id res chain seq x y z
N MET A 1 -39.04 -0.06 18.09
CA MET A 1 -37.93 -0.99 18.39
C MET A 1 -36.66 -0.46 17.76
N ILE A 2 -35.46 -0.70 18.33
CA ILE A 2 -34.20 -0.28 17.69
C ILE A 2 -33.93 -1.16 16.46
N ALA A 3 -33.84 -0.53 15.27
CA ALA A 3 -33.63 -1.23 14.01
C ALA A 3 -32.17 -1.11 13.49
N SER A 4 -31.50 -0.02 13.81
CA SER A 4 -30.11 0.20 13.39
C SER A 4 -29.29 0.95 14.42
N VAL A 5 -28.01 0.57 14.53
CA VAL A 5 -27.06 1.18 15.45
C VAL A 5 -25.78 1.53 14.69
N GLY A 6 -25.40 2.80 14.76
CA GLY A 6 -24.10 3.28 14.25
C GLY A 6 -23.13 3.50 15.41
N ILE A 7 -21.97 2.87 15.34
CA ILE A 7 -20.91 3.00 16.35
C ILE A 7 -19.73 3.74 15.73
N ASP A 8 -19.48 4.94 16.23
CA ASP A 8 -18.29 5.72 15.92
C ASP A 8 -17.19 5.40 16.95
N LEU A 9 -16.04 4.93 16.44
CA LEU A 9 -14.97 4.37 17.26
C LEU A 9 -13.96 5.43 17.68
N GLY A 10 -14.04 5.85 18.93
CA GLY A 10 -13.08 6.77 19.53
C GLY A 10 -11.69 6.14 19.71
N ARG A 11 -10.64 6.94 19.54
CA ARG A 11 -9.23 6.51 19.65
C ARG A 11 -8.81 6.21 21.09
N THR A 12 -9.49 6.79 22.08
CA THR A 12 -9.20 6.66 23.52
C THR A 12 -10.01 5.56 24.21
N GLY A 13 -10.66 4.68 23.44
CA GLY A 13 -11.50 3.61 24.01
C GLY A 13 -12.91 4.04 24.42
N ARG A 14 -13.28 5.32 24.28
CA ARG A 14 -14.67 5.79 24.43
C ARG A 14 -15.34 5.88 23.06
N HIS A 15 -16.40 5.13 22.88
CA HIS A 15 -17.14 5.00 21.62
C HIS A 15 -18.49 5.68 21.68
N GLN A 16 -18.94 6.28 20.58
CA GLN A 16 -20.22 6.95 20.46
C GLN A 16 -21.21 6.07 19.73
N VAL A 17 -22.41 5.94 20.27
CA VAL A 17 -23.50 5.14 19.70
C VAL A 17 -24.66 6.04 19.31
N ARG A 18 -25.22 5.76 18.16
CA ARG A 18 -26.49 6.32 17.65
C ARG A 18 -27.40 5.19 17.23
N ALA A 19 -28.60 5.14 17.81
CA ALA A 19 -29.61 4.17 17.46
C ALA A 19 -30.78 4.85 16.73
N LEU A 20 -31.31 4.14 15.74
CA LEU A 20 -32.49 4.53 14.99
C LEU A 20 -33.56 3.47 15.15
N ASP A 21 -34.81 3.91 15.19
CA ASP A 21 -35.98 3.05 15.15
C ASP A 21 -36.32 2.56 13.72
N GLU A 22 -37.39 1.81 13.56
CA GLU A 22 -37.86 1.27 12.29
C GLU A 22 -38.23 2.36 11.27
N GLY A 23 -38.59 3.54 11.74
CA GLY A 23 -38.88 4.73 10.93
C GLY A 23 -37.65 5.55 10.56
N ALA A 24 -36.44 5.05 10.85
CA ALA A 24 -35.15 5.75 10.67
C ALA A 24 -35.02 7.05 11.49
N SER A 25 -35.82 7.19 12.55
CA SER A 25 -35.74 8.31 13.48
C SER A 25 -34.79 8.02 14.64
N PRO A 26 -34.00 9.02 15.10
CA PRO A 26 -33.11 8.84 16.25
C PRO A 26 -33.89 8.52 17.52
N CYS A 27 -33.69 7.35 18.10
CA CYS A 27 -34.35 6.90 19.32
C CYS A 27 -33.42 6.81 20.52
N ASP A 28 -32.11 6.65 20.32
CA ASP A 28 -31.16 6.62 21.42
C ASP A 28 -29.77 7.18 21.03
N SER A 29 -29.03 7.65 22.05
CA SER A 29 -27.71 8.24 21.90
C SER A 29 -26.93 8.16 23.20
N PHE A 30 -25.84 7.41 23.18
CA PHE A 30 -24.97 7.22 24.35
C PHE A 30 -23.53 6.97 23.97
N ALA A 31 -22.67 6.89 24.97
CA ALA A 31 -21.29 6.48 24.81
C ALA A 31 -20.98 5.31 25.76
N PHE A 32 -20.06 4.45 25.34
CA PHE A 32 -19.56 3.36 26.20
C PHE A 32 -18.03 3.30 26.16
N GLN A 33 -17.43 2.72 27.19
CA GLN A 33 -15.99 2.44 27.25
C GLN A 33 -15.69 1.06 26.65
N HIS A 34 -14.49 0.89 26.12
CA HIS A 34 -14.00 -0.37 25.59
C HIS A 34 -13.54 -1.31 26.76
N THR A 35 -14.47 -1.59 27.67
CA THR A 35 -14.32 -2.50 28.81
C THR A 35 -15.44 -3.52 28.79
N LEU A 36 -15.35 -4.56 29.62
CA LEU A 36 -16.42 -5.56 29.71
C LEU A 36 -17.75 -4.91 30.13
N GLU A 37 -17.71 -4.09 31.17
CA GLU A 37 -18.89 -3.38 31.68
C GLU A 37 -19.49 -2.45 30.62
N GLY A 38 -18.63 -1.80 29.83
CA GLY A 38 -19.08 -0.93 28.74
C GLY A 38 -19.73 -1.73 27.60
N LEU A 39 -19.23 -2.92 27.29
CA LEU A 39 -19.82 -3.82 26.29
C LEU A 39 -21.13 -4.43 26.79
N GLU A 40 -21.22 -4.81 28.05
CA GLU A 40 -22.48 -5.26 28.69
C GLU A 40 -23.53 -4.17 28.68
N ALA A 41 -23.16 -2.93 29.01
CA ALA A 41 -24.06 -1.78 28.93
C ALA A 41 -24.52 -1.49 27.51
N LEU A 42 -23.62 -1.63 26.50
CA LEU A 42 -23.97 -1.53 25.10
C LEU A 42 -25.00 -2.61 24.74
N GLU A 43 -24.71 -3.88 25.05
CA GLU A 43 -25.56 -5.04 24.76
C GLU A 43 -26.97 -4.87 25.34
N GLN A 44 -27.05 -4.61 26.66
CA GLN A 44 -28.33 -4.40 27.35
C GLN A 44 -29.17 -3.32 26.68
N ARG A 45 -28.54 -2.25 26.20
CA ARG A 45 -29.24 -1.10 25.67
C ARG A 45 -29.71 -1.29 24.22
N ILE A 46 -28.94 -1.99 23.38
CA ILE A 46 -29.31 -2.14 21.95
C ILE A 46 -30.13 -3.38 21.64
N PHE A 47 -30.17 -4.38 22.54
CA PHE A 47 -30.96 -5.60 22.37
C PHE A 47 -32.18 -5.66 23.31
N GLN A 48 -32.63 -4.50 23.81
CA GLN A 48 -33.85 -4.42 24.62
C GLN A 48 -35.06 -4.88 23.83
N ASP A 49 -36.02 -5.48 24.54
CA ASP A 49 -37.34 -5.88 24.00
C ASP A 49 -37.28 -6.81 22.77
N GLY A 50 -36.23 -7.64 22.69
CA GLY A 50 -36.04 -8.56 21.58
C GLY A 50 -35.60 -7.89 20.27
N ALA A 51 -35.14 -6.66 20.32
CA ALA A 51 -34.57 -5.96 19.15
C ALA A 51 -33.39 -6.72 18.55
N SER A 52 -33.31 -6.77 17.23
CA SER A 52 -32.18 -7.32 16.49
C SER A 52 -31.65 -6.30 15.49
N PRO A 53 -30.96 -5.25 15.95
CA PRO A 53 -30.53 -4.15 15.11
C PRO A 53 -29.41 -4.54 14.15
N VAL A 54 -29.33 -3.86 13.01
CA VAL A 54 -28.13 -3.87 12.18
C VAL A 54 -27.10 -2.93 12.79
N ILE A 55 -25.94 -3.47 13.17
CA ILE A 55 -24.87 -2.71 13.84
C ILE A 55 -23.79 -2.34 12.84
N VAL A 56 -23.56 -1.04 12.65
CA VAL A 56 -22.63 -0.50 11.65
C VAL A 56 -21.45 0.17 12.31
N PHE A 57 -20.24 -0.32 11.99
CA PHE A 57 -18.98 0.23 12.48
C PHE A 57 -18.27 1.06 11.41
N GLU A 58 -17.65 2.16 11.83
CA GLU A 58 -16.60 2.76 11.02
C GLU A 58 -15.31 1.95 11.15
N PRO A 59 -14.61 1.60 10.05
CA PRO A 59 -13.41 0.75 10.09
C PRO A 59 -12.15 1.52 10.51
N THR A 60 -12.26 2.40 11.49
CA THR A 60 -11.14 3.17 12.01
C THR A 60 -10.39 2.36 13.07
N GLY A 61 -9.14 2.03 12.79
CA GLY A 61 -8.32 1.22 13.70
C GLY A 61 -8.78 -0.23 13.82
N LEU A 62 -8.54 -0.85 14.99
CA LEU A 62 -8.86 -2.24 15.30
C LEU A 62 -9.92 -2.40 16.41
N ALA A 63 -10.40 -1.31 17.00
CA ALA A 63 -11.33 -1.34 18.12
C ALA A 63 -12.67 -2.02 17.80
N TRP A 64 -13.09 -1.98 16.51
CA TRP A 64 -14.31 -2.67 16.05
C TRP A 64 -14.25 -4.19 16.24
N LEU A 65 -13.05 -4.80 16.22
CA LEU A 65 -12.90 -6.25 16.19
C LEU A 65 -13.31 -6.90 17.51
N PRO A 66 -12.78 -6.51 18.69
CA PRO A 66 -13.25 -7.07 19.97
C PRO A 66 -14.74 -6.84 20.20
N ILE A 67 -15.26 -5.66 19.83
CA ILE A 67 -16.70 -5.35 19.95
C ILE A 67 -17.52 -6.32 19.08
N ALA A 68 -17.11 -6.52 17.83
CA ALA A 68 -17.78 -7.44 16.92
C ALA A 68 -17.70 -8.91 17.39
N MET A 69 -16.55 -9.31 17.96
CA MET A 69 -16.37 -10.66 18.53
C MET A 69 -17.28 -10.85 19.74
N TYR A 70 -17.35 -9.88 20.66
CA TYR A 70 -18.23 -9.93 21.82
C TYR A 70 -19.69 -10.05 21.41
N LEU A 71 -20.16 -9.14 20.54
CA LEU A 71 -21.55 -9.12 20.10
C LEU A 71 -21.93 -10.39 19.31
N ARG A 72 -21.04 -10.91 18.46
CA ARG A 72 -21.29 -12.16 17.71
C ARG A 72 -21.34 -13.39 18.62
N ALA A 73 -20.52 -13.42 19.67
CA ALA A 73 -20.54 -14.54 20.65
C ALA A 73 -21.84 -14.57 21.45
N ARG A 74 -22.38 -13.41 21.82
CA ARG A 74 -23.60 -13.28 22.63
C ARG A 74 -24.88 -13.33 21.78
N HIS A 75 -24.81 -12.78 20.56
CA HIS A 75 -25.92 -12.69 19.61
C HIS A 75 -25.49 -13.21 18.22
N PRO A 76 -25.40 -14.54 18.02
CA PRO A 76 -24.90 -15.16 16.78
C PRO A 76 -25.63 -14.68 15.51
N GLY A 77 -26.92 -14.38 15.63
CA GLY A 77 -27.77 -13.88 14.52
C GLY A 77 -27.66 -12.36 14.24
N CYS A 78 -26.94 -11.60 15.08
CA CYS A 78 -26.88 -10.16 14.86
C CYS A 78 -26.13 -9.81 13.57
N ARG A 79 -26.65 -8.83 12.83
CA ARG A 79 -26.05 -8.35 11.58
C ARG A 79 -25.03 -7.26 11.87
N LEU A 80 -23.75 -7.60 11.78
CA LEU A 80 -22.63 -6.69 11.97
C LEU A 80 -22.11 -6.24 10.61
N VAL A 81 -21.99 -4.92 10.40
CA VAL A 81 -21.58 -4.32 9.13
C VAL A 81 -20.37 -3.42 9.35
N ARG A 82 -19.41 -3.52 8.45
CA ARG A 82 -18.27 -2.62 8.39
C ARG A 82 -18.42 -1.65 7.22
N ALA A 83 -18.70 -0.39 7.51
CA ALA A 83 -18.91 0.62 6.49
C ALA A 83 -17.61 0.94 5.72
N LYS A 84 -17.70 1.16 4.41
CA LYS A 84 -16.56 1.66 3.62
C LYS A 84 -16.41 3.16 3.83
N LEU A 85 -15.21 3.63 4.19
CA LEU A 85 -14.91 5.06 4.42
C LEU A 85 -15.41 5.98 3.30
N GLN A 86 -15.32 5.54 2.05
CA GLN A 86 -15.81 6.30 0.90
C GLN A 86 -17.33 6.46 0.89
N LYS A 87 -18.07 5.39 1.27
CA LYS A 87 -19.53 5.44 1.38
C LYS A 87 -19.96 6.34 2.54
N VAL A 88 -19.30 6.23 3.70
CA VAL A 88 -19.54 7.10 4.87
C VAL A 88 -19.30 8.57 4.52
N ALA A 89 -18.18 8.88 3.90
CA ALA A 89 -17.84 10.25 3.50
C ALA A 89 -18.81 10.83 2.46
N ALA A 90 -19.25 10.02 1.50
CA ALA A 90 -20.24 10.41 0.49
C ALA A 90 -21.62 10.67 1.13
N LEU A 91 -22.07 9.77 2.01
CA LEU A 91 -23.36 9.91 2.69
C LEU A 91 -23.36 11.10 3.65
N ARG A 92 -22.28 11.30 4.41
CA ARG A 92 -22.13 12.47 5.28
C ARG A 92 -22.21 13.78 4.49
N ARG A 93 -21.56 13.84 3.33
CA ARG A 93 -21.62 15.01 2.44
C ARG A 93 -23.04 15.27 1.97
N TYR A 94 -23.76 14.24 1.58
CA TYR A 94 -25.15 14.33 1.15
C TYR A 94 -26.06 14.82 2.28
N LEU A 95 -25.96 14.23 3.48
CA LEU A 95 -26.85 14.53 4.60
C LEU A 95 -26.55 15.86 5.31
N ARG A 96 -25.28 16.31 5.35
CA ARG A 96 -24.84 17.41 6.21
C ARG A 96 -23.86 18.39 5.56
N GLY A 97 -23.77 18.40 4.23
CA GLY A 97 -22.90 19.34 3.51
C GLY A 97 -21.41 19.20 3.79
N GLY A 98 -20.99 18.06 4.42
CA GLY A 98 -19.60 17.81 4.76
C GLY A 98 -19.19 18.17 6.20
N ALA A 99 -20.09 18.70 7.04
CA ALA A 99 -19.84 18.92 8.46
C ALA A 99 -19.44 17.60 9.15
N LYS A 100 -18.45 17.66 10.03
CA LYS A 100 -17.89 16.50 10.74
C LYS A 100 -18.00 16.70 12.24
N SER A 101 -18.62 15.74 12.91
CA SER A 101 -18.60 15.57 14.37
C SER A 101 -18.94 14.11 14.67
N ASP A 102 -18.50 13.59 15.82
CA ASP A 102 -18.79 12.21 16.25
C ASP A 102 -20.29 11.90 16.26
N ARG A 103 -21.11 12.93 16.61
CA ARG A 103 -22.58 12.84 16.55
C ARG A 103 -23.10 12.62 15.13
N ILE A 104 -22.54 13.32 14.15
CA ILE A 104 -22.91 13.22 12.74
C ILE A 104 -22.40 11.90 12.16
N ASP A 105 -21.21 11.45 12.53
CA ASP A 105 -20.60 10.24 12.03
C ASP A 105 -21.38 9.01 12.52
N GLY A 106 -21.70 8.90 13.80
CA GLY A 106 -22.55 7.84 14.34
C GLY A 106 -23.94 7.79 13.71
N LEU A 107 -24.58 8.94 13.52
CA LEU A 107 -25.88 9.01 12.85
C LEU A 107 -25.81 8.61 11.36
N THR A 108 -24.74 9.00 10.67
CA THR A 108 -24.50 8.62 9.28
C THR A 108 -24.37 7.11 9.13
N LEU A 109 -23.62 6.46 10.06
CA LEU A 109 -23.49 5.00 10.10
C LEU A 109 -24.85 4.32 10.34
N ALA A 110 -25.59 4.78 11.33
CA ALA A 110 -26.92 4.21 11.64
C ALA A 110 -27.93 4.33 10.50
N LYS A 111 -27.80 5.34 9.64
CA LYS A 111 -28.68 5.51 8.47
C LYS A 111 -28.34 4.60 7.28
N MET A 112 -27.14 4.05 7.21
CA MET A 112 -26.70 3.24 6.06
C MET A 112 -27.59 2.05 5.75
N PRO A 113 -28.09 1.26 6.72
CA PRO A 113 -28.99 0.13 6.44
C PRO A 113 -30.31 0.52 5.79
N PHE A 114 -30.83 1.69 6.07
CA PHE A 114 -32.09 2.18 5.48
C PHE A 114 -31.94 2.67 4.03
N ILE A 115 -30.69 3.03 3.64
CA ILE A 115 -30.41 3.57 2.30
C ILE A 115 -29.98 2.48 1.34
N ASP A 116 -29.16 1.53 1.78
CA ASP A 116 -28.50 0.54 0.91
C ASP A 116 -28.22 -0.76 1.68
N ALA A 117 -29.29 -1.43 2.14
CA ALA A 117 -29.16 -2.66 2.96
C ALA A 117 -28.46 -3.81 2.23
N GLU A 118 -28.67 -3.91 0.91
CA GLU A 118 -28.19 -5.04 0.10
C GLU A 118 -26.68 -4.99 -0.20
N HIS A 119 -26.11 -3.78 -0.23
CA HIS A 119 -24.71 -3.57 -0.60
C HIS A 119 -23.81 -3.22 0.60
N LEU A 120 -24.26 -3.56 1.82
CA LEU A 120 -23.43 -3.44 3.02
C LEU A 120 -22.57 -4.71 3.19
N ASP A 121 -21.29 -4.51 3.39
CA ASP A 121 -20.35 -5.62 3.65
C ASP A 121 -20.50 -6.11 5.09
N GLU A 122 -20.98 -7.32 5.28
CA GLU A 122 -21.03 -7.93 6.60
C GLU A 122 -19.62 -8.20 7.14
N VAL A 123 -19.50 -8.10 8.46
CA VAL A 123 -18.25 -8.39 9.17
C VAL A 123 -18.00 -9.89 9.13
N TYR A 124 -16.93 -10.29 8.47
CA TYR A 124 -16.41 -11.65 8.54
C TYR A 124 -15.41 -11.75 9.70
N LEU A 125 -15.69 -12.61 10.67
CA LEU A 125 -14.83 -12.94 11.79
C LEU A 125 -14.21 -14.32 11.53
N PRO A 126 -12.96 -14.38 11.05
CA PRO A 126 -12.32 -15.65 10.77
C PRO A 126 -11.93 -16.41 12.05
N PRO A 127 -11.78 -17.74 11.98
CA PRO A 127 -11.16 -18.50 13.06
C PRO A 127 -9.80 -17.96 13.47
N ALA A 128 -9.37 -18.19 14.71
CA ALA A 128 -8.19 -17.55 15.30
C ALA A 128 -6.90 -17.74 14.46
N GLU A 129 -6.67 -18.95 13.94
CA GLU A 129 -5.49 -19.22 13.11
C GLU A 129 -5.52 -18.50 11.75
N LEU A 130 -6.69 -18.47 11.12
CA LEU A 130 -6.87 -17.73 9.87
C LEU A 130 -6.75 -16.21 10.10
N HIS A 131 -7.24 -15.72 11.24
CA HIS A 131 -7.04 -14.33 11.64
C HIS A 131 -5.56 -14.01 11.89
N ALA A 132 -4.80 -14.94 12.51
CA ALA A 132 -3.35 -14.82 12.66
C ALA A 132 -2.67 -14.74 11.28
N LEU A 133 -3.02 -15.63 10.34
CA LEU A 133 -2.51 -15.63 8.98
C LEU A 133 -2.82 -14.29 8.27
N GLN A 134 -4.03 -13.75 8.42
CA GLN A 134 -4.41 -12.43 7.88
C GLN A 134 -3.56 -11.29 8.44
N ARG A 135 -3.24 -11.31 9.71
CA ARG A 135 -2.42 -10.28 10.35
C ARG A 135 -0.97 -10.37 9.90
N LEU A 136 -0.41 -11.58 9.86
CA LEU A 136 0.97 -11.81 9.43
C LEU A 136 1.19 -11.47 7.96
N THR A 137 0.27 -11.84 7.06
CA THR A 137 0.38 -11.46 5.64
C THR A 137 0.36 -9.94 5.45
N ARG A 138 -0.45 -9.21 6.22
CA ARG A 138 -0.44 -7.73 6.19
C ARG A 138 0.82 -7.15 6.83
N GLN A 139 1.37 -7.80 7.87
CA GLN A 139 2.64 -7.38 8.49
C GLN A 139 3.78 -7.55 7.49
N ARG A 140 3.88 -8.71 6.84
CA ARG A 140 4.86 -8.97 5.80
C ARG A 140 4.81 -7.92 4.67
N ASP A 141 3.60 -7.60 4.18
CA ASP A 141 3.40 -6.56 3.16
C ASP A 141 3.88 -5.16 3.61
N ARG A 142 3.76 -4.84 4.90
CA ARG A 142 4.32 -3.59 5.45
C ARG A 142 5.84 -3.60 5.47
N LEU A 143 6.46 -4.72 5.86
CA LEU A 143 7.92 -4.88 5.88
C LEU A 143 8.50 -4.80 4.46
N GLU A 144 7.93 -5.53 3.48
CA GLU A 144 8.32 -5.44 2.06
C GLU A 144 8.27 -4.00 1.51
N ARG A 145 7.23 -3.24 1.92
CA ARG A 145 7.15 -1.81 1.55
C ARG A 145 8.17 -0.97 2.29
N GLY A 146 8.49 -1.29 3.54
CA GLY A 146 9.53 -0.66 4.31
C GLY A 146 10.87 -0.81 3.59
N VAL A 147 11.29 -2.03 3.29
CA VAL A 147 12.49 -2.34 2.51
C VAL A 147 12.53 -1.56 1.18
N THR A 148 11.41 -1.54 0.44
CA THR A 148 11.34 -0.77 -0.82
C THR A 148 11.50 0.73 -0.59
N SER A 149 10.93 1.26 0.50
CA SER A 149 11.07 2.67 0.86
C SER A 149 12.52 3.04 1.19
N ARG A 150 13.22 2.17 1.95
CA ARG A 150 14.65 2.35 2.27
C ARG A 150 15.50 2.32 1.00
N LYS A 151 15.30 1.31 0.13
CA LYS A 151 15.96 1.23 -1.19
C LYS A 151 15.77 2.50 -2.02
N ASN A 152 14.56 3.03 -2.06
CA ASN A 152 14.29 4.28 -2.78
C ASN A 152 14.97 5.49 -2.12
N ARG A 153 15.00 5.55 -0.77
CA ARG A 153 15.67 6.61 -0.03
C ARG A 153 17.17 6.60 -0.29
N ILE A 154 17.82 5.46 -0.08
CA ILE A 154 19.27 5.27 -0.35
C ILE A 154 19.56 5.61 -1.82
N GLY A 155 18.75 5.06 -2.75
CA GLY A 155 18.91 5.36 -4.17
C GLY A 155 18.81 6.85 -4.49
N SER A 156 17.87 7.56 -3.87
CA SER A 156 17.73 9.02 -4.07
C SER A 156 18.94 9.80 -3.57
N ILE A 157 19.51 9.39 -2.43
CA ILE A 157 20.70 10.00 -1.86
C ILE A 157 21.92 9.74 -2.77
N VAL A 158 22.17 8.45 -3.05
CA VAL A 158 23.36 8.03 -3.82
C VAL A 158 23.31 8.57 -5.25
N ASP A 159 22.19 8.44 -5.96
CA ASP A 159 22.08 8.97 -7.34
C ASP A 159 22.12 10.50 -7.39
N GLY A 160 21.71 11.17 -6.31
CA GLY A 160 21.74 12.62 -6.18
C GLY A 160 23.14 13.17 -5.96
N PHE A 161 23.92 12.56 -5.07
CA PHE A 161 25.25 13.05 -4.69
C PHE A 161 26.40 12.27 -5.31
N LEU A 162 26.19 11.03 -5.71
CA LEU A 162 27.20 10.12 -6.23
C LEU A 162 26.72 9.45 -7.53
N PRO A 163 26.36 10.24 -8.57
CA PRO A 163 25.87 9.69 -9.83
C PRO A 163 26.90 8.72 -10.45
N GLY A 164 26.42 7.60 -10.97
CA GLY A 164 27.22 6.55 -11.57
C GLY A 164 27.78 5.50 -10.59
N LEU A 165 27.72 5.75 -9.28
CA LEU A 165 28.29 4.81 -8.30
C LEU A 165 27.49 3.50 -8.21
N ARG A 166 26.16 3.57 -8.23
CA ARG A 166 25.32 2.35 -8.18
C ARG A 166 25.37 1.53 -9.48
N GLU A 167 25.56 2.19 -10.61
CA GLU A 167 25.70 1.56 -11.93
C GLU A 167 27.02 0.78 -12.06
N ALA A 168 27.97 0.99 -11.16
CA ALA A 168 29.20 0.20 -11.10
C ALA A 168 28.95 -1.26 -10.71
N PHE A 169 27.79 -1.59 -10.12
CA PHE A 169 27.37 -2.93 -9.74
C PHE A 169 26.29 -3.46 -10.68
N ASP A 170 26.37 -4.76 -10.99
CA ASP A 170 25.34 -5.44 -11.79
C ASP A 170 24.00 -5.52 -11.01
N ASP A 171 24.09 -5.74 -9.68
CA ASP A 171 22.99 -5.56 -8.73
C ASP A 171 23.38 -4.50 -7.69
N PRO A 172 22.74 -3.32 -7.69
CA PRO A 172 23.04 -2.24 -6.75
C PRO A 172 22.67 -2.56 -5.29
N TRP A 173 22.04 -3.71 -5.04
CA TRP A 173 21.67 -4.19 -3.70
C TRP A 173 22.40 -5.49 -3.30
N SER A 174 23.39 -5.89 -4.09
CA SER A 174 24.27 -7.02 -3.76
C SER A 174 24.99 -6.79 -2.42
N PRO A 175 25.47 -7.84 -1.74
CA PRO A 175 26.25 -7.68 -0.50
C PRO A 175 27.43 -6.71 -0.66
N ARG A 176 28.14 -6.77 -1.79
CA ARG A 176 29.26 -5.88 -2.10
C ARG A 176 28.84 -4.43 -2.26
N ALA A 177 27.73 -4.18 -2.99
CA ALA A 177 27.20 -2.84 -3.14
C ALA A 177 26.77 -2.25 -1.78
N ARG A 178 26.07 -3.04 -0.95
CA ARG A 178 25.67 -2.61 0.40
C ARG A 178 26.88 -2.31 1.29
N ALA A 179 27.91 -3.15 1.25
CA ALA A 179 29.15 -2.93 2.01
C ALA A 179 29.89 -1.65 1.57
N LEU A 180 30.00 -1.42 0.25
CA LEU A 180 30.56 -0.17 -0.24
C LEU A 180 29.78 1.04 0.24
N LEU A 181 28.45 1.02 0.07
CA LEU A 181 27.57 2.12 0.45
C LEU A 181 27.58 2.40 1.96
N GLY A 182 27.72 1.37 2.79
CA GLY A 182 27.74 1.51 4.25
C GLY A 182 29.11 1.82 4.86
N GLN A 183 30.22 1.49 4.16
CA GLN A 183 31.54 1.57 4.78
C GLN A 183 32.58 2.39 3.99
N ARG A 184 32.37 2.59 2.68
CA ARG A 184 33.32 3.28 1.80
C ARG A 184 32.59 4.16 0.77
N LEU A 185 31.62 4.95 1.22
CA LEU A 185 30.82 5.81 0.35
C LEU A 185 31.58 7.07 -0.09
N ASN A 186 32.53 7.55 0.74
CA ASN A 186 33.30 8.76 0.48
C ASN A 186 34.23 8.59 -0.74
N PRO A 187 33.97 9.28 -1.87
CA PRO A 187 34.77 9.11 -3.09
C PRO A 187 36.22 9.56 -2.93
N PHE A 188 36.51 10.56 -2.10
CA PHE A 188 37.87 11.02 -1.82
C PHE A 188 38.69 9.95 -1.10
N ALA A 189 38.09 9.26 -0.11
CA ALA A 189 38.74 8.16 0.58
C ALA A 189 39.00 6.96 -0.34
N VAL A 190 38.06 6.63 -1.22
CA VAL A 190 38.23 5.54 -2.21
C VAL A 190 39.39 5.84 -3.17
N VAL A 191 39.50 7.06 -3.67
CA VAL A 191 40.54 7.44 -4.67
C VAL A 191 41.94 7.54 -4.05
N ARG A 192 42.05 7.78 -2.74
CA ARG A 192 43.33 7.73 -2.04
C ARG A 192 43.92 6.31 -1.92
N GLY A 193 43.04 5.30 -1.94
CA GLY A 193 43.47 3.91 -1.98
C GLY A 193 43.74 3.42 -3.41
N THR A 194 43.93 2.10 -3.55
CA THR A 194 44.15 1.44 -4.84
C THR A 194 42.93 0.61 -5.27
N VAL A 195 42.87 0.26 -6.56
CA VAL A 195 41.87 -0.65 -7.10
C VAL A 195 41.98 -2.05 -6.48
N GLU A 196 43.24 -2.47 -6.18
CA GLU A 196 43.55 -3.75 -5.58
C GLU A 196 43.01 -3.86 -4.14
N GLU A 197 43.15 -2.80 -3.33
CA GLU A 197 42.59 -2.71 -1.97
C GLU A 197 41.09 -2.72 -2.00
N LEU A 198 40.49 -1.99 -2.93
CA LEU A 198 39.02 -2.00 -3.11
C LEU A 198 38.51 -3.37 -3.56
N ALA A 199 39.23 -4.03 -4.48
CA ALA A 199 38.92 -5.38 -4.94
C ALA A 199 39.03 -6.42 -3.81
N ALA A 200 40.06 -6.26 -2.94
CA ALA A 200 40.23 -7.11 -1.76
C ALA A 200 39.06 -6.94 -0.80
N PHE A 201 38.68 -5.70 -0.47
CA PHE A 201 37.52 -5.38 0.37
C PHE A 201 36.23 -5.99 -0.19
N LEU A 202 35.90 -5.79 -1.48
CA LEU A 202 34.72 -6.34 -2.10
C LEU A 202 34.73 -7.87 -2.15
N ARG A 203 35.86 -8.49 -2.35
CA ARG A 203 36.04 -9.96 -2.34
C ARG A 203 35.83 -10.53 -0.93
N GLU A 204 36.31 -9.85 0.09
CA GLU A 204 36.14 -10.27 1.47
C GLU A 204 34.67 -10.24 1.90
N THR A 205 33.92 -9.23 1.44
CA THR A 205 32.48 -9.09 1.70
C THR A 205 31.65 -10.23 1.09
N ASP A 206 31.99 -10.66 -0.14
CA ASP A 206 31.32 -11.77 -0.79
C ASP A 206 32.30 -12.64 -1.59
N ARG A 207 32.76 -13.70 -0.93
CA ARG A 207 33.74 -14.66 -1.48
C ARG A 207 33.14 -15.60 -2.53
N ARG A 208 31.81 -15.74 -2.56
CA ARG A 208 31.12 -16.72 -3.42
C ARG A 208 30.95 -16.21 -4.85
N THR A 209 30.76 -14.91 -5.00
CA THR A 209 30.46 -14.31 -6.31
C THR A 209 31.76 -13.83 -6.98
N ARG A 210 31.95 -14.18 -8.26
CA ARG A 210 33.06 -13.69 -9.09
C ARG A 210 32.85 -12.23 -9.49
N GLY A 211 33.89 -11.54 -9.95
CA GLY A 211 33.77 -10.19 -10.54
C GLY A 211 34.16 -9.02 -9.65
N ALA A 212 34.62 -9.26 -8.39
CA ALA A 212 35.00 -8.19 -7.46
C ALA A 212 36.07 -7.20 -8.04
N GLY A 213 37.02 -7.69 -8.84
CA GLY A 213 38.01 -6.82 -9.48
C GLY A 213 37.44 -5.91 -10.55
N ALA A 214 36.48 -6.42 -11.36
CA ALA A 214 35.83 -5.61 -12.36
C ALA A 214 34.89 -4.57 -11.72
N GLU A 215 34.17 -4.95 -10.67
CA GLU A 215 33.35 -4.02 -9.87
C GLU A 215 34.21 -2.94 -9.21
N ALA A 216 35.33 -3.32 -8.58
CA ALA A 216 36.27 -2.38 -7.97
C ALA A 216 36.81 -1.35 -8.99
N SER A 217 37.17 -1.82 -10.19
CA SER A 217 37.63 -0.92 -11.25
C SER A 217 36.56 0.07 -11.69
N ARG A 218 35.29 -0.38 -11.85
CA ARG A 218 34.18 0.51 -12.19
C ARG A 218 33.87 1.50 -11.07
N VAL A 219 33.87 1.07 -9.81
CA VAL A 219 33.67 1.93 -8.64
C VAL A 219 34.77 2.97 -8.55
N TYR A 220 36.02 2.55 -8.67
CA TYR A 220 37.17 3.46 -8.59
C TYR A 220 37.15 4.53 -9.69
N GLN A 221 36.80 4.16 -10.92
CA GLN A 221 36.60 5.12 -12.01
C GLN A 221 35.43 6.10 -11.76
N ALA A 222 34.32 5.60 -11.24
CA ALA A 222 33.18 6.46 -10.85
C ALA A 222 33.63 7.45 -9.76
N CYS A 223 34.34 6.98 -8.72
CA CYS A 223 34.83 7.85 -7.66
C CYS A 223 35.84 8.89 -8.17
N ARG A 224 36.75 8.55 -9.11
CA ARG A 224 37.62 9.54 -9.75
C ARG A 224 36.87 10.64 -10.47
N GLN A 225 35.80 10.30 -11.18
CA GLN A 225 34.96 11.30 -11.85
C GLN A 225 34.26 12.20 -10.85
N LEU A 226 33.77 11.63 -9.74
CA LEU A 226 33.12 12.36 -8.66
C LEU A 226 34.09 13.31 -7.95
N VAL A 227 35.33 12.85 -7.64
CA VAL A 227 36.36 13.71 -7.06
C VAL A 227 36.66 14.88 -7.99
N ALA A 228 36.88 14.65 -9.29
CA ALA A 228 37.13 15.70 -10.27
C ALA A 228 35.94 16.71 -10.38
N LEU A 229 34.71 16.24 -10.19
CA LEU A 229 33.51 17.10 -10.13
C LEU A 229 33.52 17.95 -8.84
N TYR A 230 33.72 17.32 -7.70
CA TYR A 230 33.60 17.99 -6.40
C TYR A 230 34.78 18.89 -6.05
N GLU A 231 35.98 18.62 -6.54
CA GLU A 231 37.11 19.56 -6.45
C GLU A 231 36.79 20.92 -7.05
N ARG A 232 36.01 20.95 -8.14
CA ARG A 232 35.53 22.20 -8.76
C ARG A 232 34.43 22.88 -7.96
N CYS A 233 33.64 22.12 -7.18
CA CYS A 233 32.60 22.65 -6.32
C CYS A 233 33.13 23.11 -4.95
N THR A 234 34.28 22.60 -4.49
CA THR A 234 34.86 22.89 -3.18
C THR A 234 35.25 24.36 -3.04
N ALA A 235 35.59 25.02 -4.13
CA ALA A 235 35.88 26.47 -4.15
C ALA A 235 34.71 27.32 -3.63
N ALA A 236 33.47 26.78 -3.66
CA ALA A 236 32.27 27.42 -3.11
C ALA A 236 32.00 27.08 -1.63
N GLY A 237 32.87 26.24 -0.97
CA GLY A 237 32.73 25.84 0.42
C GLY A 237 31.52 24.93 0.74
N ALA A 238 30.79 24.48 -0.28
CA ALA A 238 29.54 23.76 -0.10
C ALA A 238 29.70 22.25 0.10
N VAL A 239 30.82 21.65 -0.34
CA VAL A 239 31.07 20.19 -0.29
C VAL A 239 32.53 19.93 0.03
N ASN A 240 32.79 19.06 1.02
CA ASN A 240 34.11 18.64 1.44
C ASN A 240 34.07 17.13 1.79
N GLU A 241 35.17 16.56 2.28
CA GLU A 241 35.23 15.14 2.70
C GLU A 241 34.26 14.84 3.87
N GLU A 242 34.10 15.78 4.82
CA GLU A 242 33.24 15.63 5.98
C GLU A 242 31.78 15.49 5.55
N PHE A 243 31.35 16.23 4.55
CA PHE A 243 30.03 16.08 3.93
C PHE A 243 29.77 14.65 3.47
N PHE A 244 30.76 13.97 2.85
CA PHE A 244 30.60 12.58 2.41
C PHE A 244 30.65 11.57 3.57
N ASN A 245 31.35 11.88 4.65
CA ASN A 245 31.31 11.05 5.85
C ASN A 245 29.94 11.12 6.53
N ASP A 246 29.35 12.30 6.65
CA ASP A 246 27.99 12.49 7.17
C ASP A 246 26.96 11.78 6.28
N LEU A 247 27.12 11.90 4.96
CA LEU A 247 26.27 11.20 3.98
C LEU A 247 26.38 9.68 4.11
N GLN A 248 27.57 9.16 4.37
CA GLN A 248 27.80 7.73 4.63
C GLN A 248 27.07 7.28 5.89
N GLU A 249 27.09 8.08 6.97
CA GLU A 249 26.33 7.76 8.18
C GLU A 249 24.82 7.71 7.95
N GLU A 250 24.27 8.66 7.17
CA GLU A 250 22.85 8.65 6.78
C GLU A 250 22.51 7.37 6.00
N VAL A 251 23.32 7.01 5.00
CA VAL A 251 23.13 5.80 4.19
C VAL A 251 23.27 4.54 5.03
N THR A 252 24.24 4.51 5.95
CA THR A 252 24.47 3.37 6.87
C THR A 252 23.28 3.17 7.80
N CYS A 253 22.68 4.24 8.30
CA CYS A 253 21.46 4.18 9.11
C CYS A 253 20.30 3.54 8.31
N GLU A 254 20.07 4.00 7.08
CA GLU A 254 19.01 3.46 6.22
C GLU A 254 19.28 1.99 5.84
N LEU A 255 20.55 1.59 5.63
CA LEU A 255 20.93 0.20 5.36
C LEU A 255 20.65 -0.70 6.57
N ARG A 256 21.00 -0.29 7.78
CA ARG A 256 20.71 -1.05 9.01
C ARG A 256 19.20 -1.24 9.22
N LEU A 257 18.42 -0.18 9.00
CA LEU A 257 16.96 -0.27 9.08
C LEU A 257 16.39 -1.22 8.02
N MET A 258 16.94 -1.19 6.80
CA MET A 258 16.55 -2.10 5.71
C MET A 258 16.86 -3.56 6.07
N GLU A 259 18.04 -3.85 6.59
CA GLU A 259 18.44 -5.19 7.00
C GLU A 259 17.58 -5.73 8.15
N ALA A 260 17.24 -4.88 9.12
CA ALA A 260 16.32 -5.25 10.19
C ALA A 260 14.91 -5.57 9.67
N GLU A 261 14.41 -4.77 8.70
CA GLU A 261 13.12 -5.03 8.06
C GLU A 261 13.15 -6.31 7.20
N GLU A 262 14.26 -6.62 6.50
CA GLU A 262 14.45 -7.85 5.73
C GLU A 262 14.49 -9.08 6.66
N ALA A 263 15.21 -9.03 7.77
CA ALA A 263 15.29 -10.11 8.76
C ALA A 263 13.91 -10.40 9.40
N GLU A 264 13.17 -9.37 9.76
CA GLU A 264 11.79 -9.53 10.28
C GLU A 264 10.83 -10.07 9.21
N GLU A 265 10.99 -9.65 7.96
CA GLU A 265 10.18 -10.16 6.84
C GLU A 265 10.37 -11.67 6.66
N GLU A 266 11.60 -12.15 6.70
CA GLU A 266 11.94 -13.57 6.60
C GLU A 266 11.35 -14.38 7.79
N ARG A 267 11.48 -13.87 9.01
CA ARG A 267 10.89 -14.48 10.21
C ARG A 267 9.37 -14.60 10.10
N VAL A 268 8.72 -13.53 9.65
CA VAL A 268 7.25 -13.51 9.46
C VAL A 268 6.86 -14.44 8.31
N ALA A 269 7.65 -14.52 7.24
CA ALA A 269 7.42 -15.45 6.12
C ALA A 269 7.44 -16.90 6.59
N GLY A 270 8.40 -17.30 7.43
CA GLY A 270 8.45 -18.64 8.02
C GLY A 270 7.19 -18.98 8.82
N ARG A 271 6.70 -18.04 9.64
CA ARG A 271 5.46 -18.23 10.41
C ARG A 271 4.20 -18.30 9.52
N ILE A 272 4.15 -17.53 8.44
CA ILE A 272 3.09 -17.60 7.44
C ILE A 272 3.07 -18.98 6.78
N ALA A 273 4.22 -19.51 6.37
CA ALA A 273 4.34 -20.82 5.75
C ALA A 273 3.87 -21.96 6.67
N GLU A 274 4.20 -21.89 7.95
CA GLU A 274 3.74 -22.84 8.96
C GLU A 274 2.21 -22.82 9.11
N LEU A 275 1.62 -21.63 9.28
CA LEU A 275 0.17 -21.47 9.41
C LEU A 275 -0.57 -21.89 8.13
N TYR A 276 -0.03 -21.53 6.96
CA TYR A 276 -0.62 -21.90 5.68
C TYR A 276 -0.71 -23.43 5.54
N ARG A 277 0.37 -24.15 5.82
CA ARG A 277 0.39 -25.63 5.74
C ARG A 277 -0.60 -26.29 6.71
N ARG A 278 -0.81 -25.71 7.90
CA ARG A 278 -1.82 -26.24 8.83
C ARG A 278 -3.25 -25.98 8.37
N LEU A 279 -3.51 -24.78 7.84
CA LEU A 279 -4.84 -24.37 7.40
C LEU A 279 -5.23 -24.91 6.02
N HIS A 280 -4.25 -25.28 5.21
CA HIS A 280 -4.47 -25.77 3.84
C HIS A 280 -3.48 -26.90 3.50
N PRO A 281 -3.56 -28.05 4.20
CA PRO A 281 -2.59 -29.15 4.07
C PRO A 281 -2.54 -29.75 2.66
N GLU A 282 -3.65 -29.76 1.95
CA GLU A 282 -3.75 -30.29 0.58
C GLU A 282 -3.06 -29.39 -0.47
N ASP A 283 -2.76 -28.15 -0.13
CA ASP A 283 -2.01 -27.19 -0.94
C ASP A 283 -2.54 -26.97 -2.38
N HIS A 284 -3.85 -27.11 -2.57
CA HIS A 284 -4.49 -27.04 -3.89
C HIS A 284 -4.28 -25.68 -4.59
N LEU A 285 -4.14 -24.57 -3.86
CA LEU A 285 -3.89 -23.26 -4.44
C LEU A 285 -2.60 -23.19 -5.26
N ARG A 286 -1.56 -23.93 -4.86
CA ARG A 286 -0.27 -23.94 -5.57
C ARG A 286 -0.30 -24.77 -6.87
N THR A 287 -1.36 -25.52 -7.09
CA THR A 287 -1.57 -26.19 -8.39
C THR A 287 -1.96 -25.20 -9.50
N ILE A 288 -2.40 -23.99 -9.16
CA ILE A 288 -2.67 -22.92 -10.13
C ILE A 288 -1.34 -22.35 -10.64
N PRO A 289 -1.07 -22.36 -11.97
CA PRO A 289 0.17 -21.84 -12.52
C PRO A 289 0.43 -20.39 -12.11
N GLY A 290 1.62 -20.14 -11.60
CA GLY A 290 2.07 -18.84 -11.12
C GLY A 290 1.71 -18.52 -9.66
N VAL A 291 0.98 -19.40 -8.99
CA VAL A 291 0.72 -19.30 -7.55
C VAL A 291 1.81 -20.02 -6.78
N GLY A 292 2.68 -19.26 -6.13
CA GLY A 292 3.69 -19.77 -5.20
C GLY A 292 3.19 -19.70 -3.75
N GLU A 293 4.00 -20.20 -2.79
CA GLU A 293 3.64 -20.28 -1.37
C GLU A 293 3.20 -18.93 -0.79
N HIS A 294 3.91 -17.86 -1.12
CA HIS A 294 3.55 -16.51 -0.67
C HIS A 294 2.17 -16.07 -1.19
N THR A 295 1.93 -16.19 -2.49
CA THR A 295 0.65 -15.76 -3.07
C THR A 295 -0.51 -16.65 -2.64
N ALA A 296 -0.27 -17.96 -2.47
CA ALA A 296 -1.24 -18.91 -1.94
C ALA A 296 -1.67 -18.55 -0.52
N SER A 297 -0.68 -18.25 0.35
CA SER A 297 -0.95 -17.79 1.73
C SER A 297 -1.76 -16.50 1.76
N VAL A 298 -1.48 -15.55 0.86
CA VAL A 298 -2.27 -14.32 0.74
C VAL A 298 -3.69 -14.62 0.27
N PHE A 299 -3.88 -15.50 -0.71
CA PHE A 299 -5.21 -15.87 -1.19
C PHE A 299 -6.03 -16.53 -0.08
N LEU A 300 -5.48 -17.52 0.60
CA LEU A 300 -6.15 -18.16 1.73
C LEU A 300 -6.49 -17.14 2.84
N ALA A 301 -5.52 -16.31 3.23
CA ALA A 301 -5.71 -15.31 4.26
C ALA A 301 -6.81 -14.29 3.91
N MET A 302 -6.84 -13.80 2.68
CA MET A 302 -7.78 -12.76 2.29
C MET A 302 -9.17 -13.31 2.00
N VAL A 303 -9.25 -14.47 1.35
CA VAL A 303 -10.54 -15.12 1.02
C VAL A 303 -11.17 -15.71 2.28
N GLY A 304 -10.39 -16.48 3.07
CA GLY A 304 -10.91 -17.18 4.21
C GLY A 304 -11.93 -18.24 3.79
N ASP A 305 -13.15 -18.08 4.29
CA ASP A 305 -14.30 -18.88 3.85
C ASP A 305 -14.76 -18.44 2.46
N ALA A 306 -14.62 -19.32 1.47
CA ALA A 306 -14.99 -19.04 0.09
C ALA A 306 -16.51 -19.02 -0.12
N ASP A 307 -17.28 -19.74 0.71
CA ASP A 307 -18.74 -19.87 0.59
C ASP A 307 -19.48 -18.62 1.06
N ARG A 308 -18.81 -17.73 1.80
CA ARG A 308 -19.36 -16.41 2.15
C ARG A 308 -19.69 -15.52 0.94
N PHE A 309 -19.17 -15.84 -0.24
CA PHE A 309 -19.44 -15.10 -1.45
C PHE A 309 -20.61 -15.76 -2.22
N ARG A 310 -21.70 -15.05 -2.46
CA ARG A 310 -22.89 -15.57 -3.15
C ARG A 310 -22.58 -16.04 -4.59
N SER A 311 -21.65 -15.42 -5.26
CA SER A 311 -21.29 -15.71 -6.65
C SER A 311 -19.86 -15.27 -6.97
N GLN A 312 -19.32 -15.77 -8.08
CA GLN A 312 -18.04 -15.30 -8.63
C GLN A 312 -18.04 -13.79 -8.92
N LYS A 313 -19.16 -13.23 -9.39
CA LYS A 313 -19.31 -11.78 -9.62
C LYS A 313 -19.20 -10.98 -8.30
N ALA A 314 -19.83 -11.48 -7.23
CA ALA A 314 -19.70 -10.88 -5.90
C ALA A 314 -18.26 -10.91 -5.39
N PHE A 315 -17.55 -12.04 -5.59
CA PHE A 315 -16.13 -12.17 -5.25
C PHE A 315 -15.25 -11.22 -6.06
N ALA A 316 -15.41 -11.14 -7.37
CA ALA A 316 -14.67 -10.22 -8.23
C ALA A 316 -14.90 -8.74 -7.87
N ASN A 317 -16.11 -8.37 -7.47
CA ASN A 317 -16.42 -7.03 -6.95
C ASN A 317 -15.70 -6.79 -5.60
N TRP A 318 -15.70 -7.80 -4.72
CA TRP A 318 -15.02 -7.70 -3.43
C TRP A 318 -13.49 -7.61 -3.58
N SER A 319 -12.89 -8.42 -4.45
CA SER A 319 -11.45 -8.39 -4.73
C SER A 319 -11.02 -7.13 -5.51
N GLY A 320 -11.99 -6.46 -6.18
CA GLY A 320 -11.77 -5.23 -6.93
C GLY A 320 -11.04 -5.44 -8.26
N VAL A 321 -11.19 -6.61 -8.88
CA VAL A 321 -10.62 -6.94 -10.21
C VAL A 321 -11.63 -6.74 -11.35
N VAL A 322 -12.64 -5.91 -11.12
CA VAL A 322 -13.63 -5.52 -12.13
C VAL A 322 -13.37 -4.10 -12.64
N PRO A 323 -13.66 -3.80 -13.91
CA PRO A 323 -13.64 -2.44 -14.42
C PRO A 323 -14.66 -1.58 -13.68
N GLY A 324 -14.35 -0.30 -13.48
CA GLY A 324 -15.35 0.65 -13.02
C GLY A 324 -16.49 0.75 -14.03
N ALA A 325 -17.72 0.89 -13.57
CA ALA A 325 -18.85 1.15 -14.42
C ALA A 325 -19.01 2.66 -14.64
N ARG A 326 -19.22 3.07 -15.87
CA ARG A 326 -19.62 4.43 -16.23
C ARG A 326 -20.54 4.32 -17.45
N GLN A 327 -21.83 4.49 -17.18
CA GLN A 327 -22.85 4.53 -18.20
C GLN A 327 -23.54 5.88 -18.17
N SER A 328 -23.73 6.50 -19.29
CA SER A 328 -24.45 7.74 -19.46
C SER A 328 -25.40 7.55 -20.62
N SER A 329 -26.71 7.52 -20.31
CA SER A 329 -27.77 7.27 -21.31
C SER A 329 -27.45 6.01 -22.16
N ASN A 330 -27.32 6.12 -23.45
CA ASN A 330 -27.05 5.01 -24.36
C ASN A 330 -25.54 4.73 -24.58
N THR A 331 -24.66 5.38 -23.83
CA THR A 331 -23.20 5.24 -24.03
C THR A 331 -22.56 4.54 -22.86
N GLU A 332 -22.01 3.34 -23.07
CA GLU A 332 -21.15 2.68 -22.11
C GLU A 332 -19.72 3.19 -22.23
N GLY A 333 -19.13 3.59 -21.12
CA GLY A 333 -17.75 3.99 -21.05
C GLY A 333 -16.80 2.82 -21.31
N LYS A 334 -16.11 2.81 -22.46
CA LYS A 334 -15.12 1.78 -22.80
C LYS A 334 -13.76 2.08 -22.14
N GLY A 335 -13.02 1.02 -21.77
CA GLY A 335 -11.64 1.15 -21.31
C GLY A 335 -11.50 1.76 -19.90
N LEU A 336 -12.48 1.65 -19.05
CA LEU A 336 -12.47 2.17 -17.68
C LEU A 336 -11.38 1.48 -16.84
N ARG A 337 -10.82 2.22 -15.89
CA ARG A 337 -9.84 1.69 -14.93
C ARG A 337 -10.53 0.69 -14.00
N MET A 338 -9.77 -0.27 -13.52
CA MET A 338 -10.23 -1.17 -12.45
C MET A 338 -10.66 -0.36 -11.23
N THR A 339 -11.67 -0.87 -10.51
CA THR A 339 -12.13 -0.25 -9.28
C THR A 339 -11.00 -0.17 -8.27
N LYS A 340 -11.03 0.85 -7.41
CA LYS A 340 -10.12 0.91 -6.26
C LYS A 340 -10.63 0.11 -5.06
N ALA A 341 -11.78 -0.56 -5.21
CA ALA A 341 -12.36 -1.42 -4.19
C ALA A 341 -11.48 -2.65 -3.92
N GLY A 342 -11.76 -3.33 -2.82
CA GLY A 342 -11.09 -4.56 -2.42
C GLY A 342 -9.70 -4.40 -1.81
N PRO A 343 -9.19 -5.50 -1.21
CA PRO A 343 -7.90 -5.49 -0.53
C PRO A 343 -6.74 -5.28 -1.50
N ALA A 344 -5.88 -4.30 -1.23
CA ALA A 344 -4.72 -4.00 -2.08
C ALA A 344 -3.75 -5.19 -2.17
N LEU A 345 -3.60 -5.94 -1.07
CA LEU A 345 -2.75 -7.13 -0.99
C LEU A 345 -3.24 -8.25 -1.92
N MET A 346 -4.56 -8.51 -1.94
CA MET A 346 -5.18 -9.45 -2.88
C MET A 346 -4.89 -9.10 -4.34
N LYS A 347 -5.09 -7.84 -4.71
CA LYS A 347 -4.82 -7.37 -6.09
C LYS A 347 -3.35 -7.50 -6.48
N ARG A 348 -2.44 -7.26 -5.55
CA ARG A 348 -1.00 -7.44 -5.79
C ARG A 348 -0.65 -8.91 -6.00
N ALA A 349 -1.15 -9.80 -5.15
CA ALA A 349 -0.95 -11.24 -5.29
C ALA A 349 -1.52 -11.77 -6.63
N LEU A 350 -2.71 -11.32 -7.02
CA LEU A 350 -3.31 -11.66 -8.32
C LEU A 350 -2.47 -11.14 -9.51
N TYR A 351 -1.89 -9.93 -9.39
CA TYR A 351 -1.01 -9.41 -10.43
C TYR A 351 0.27 -10.23 -10.55
N GLN A 352 0.92 -10.53 -9.42
CA GLN A 352 2.16 -11.31 -9.38
C GLN A 352 1.94 -12.72 -9.94
N ALA A 353 0.96 -13.44 -9.39
CA ALA A 353 0.62 -14.79 -9.83
C ALA A 353 0.15 -14.81 -11.29
N GLY A 354 -0.70 -13.88 -11.71
CA GLY A 354 -1.18 -13.78 -13.10
C GLY A 354 -0.08 -13.45 -14.10
N ASN A 355 0.89 -12.61 -13.71
CA ASN A 355 2.03 -12.30 -14.61
C ASN A 355 2.95 -13.50 -14.86
N ILE A 356 3.05 -14.41 -13.91
CA ILE A 356 3.75 -15.68 -14.06
C ILE A 356 2.82 -16.69 -14.77
N GLY A 357 1.59 -16.88 -14.25
CA GLY A 357 0.63 -17.88 -14.72
C GLY A 357 0.34 -17.81 -16.22
N ARG A 358 0.21 -16.59 -16.77
CA ARG A 358 0.02 -16.39 -18.23
C ARG A 358 1.16 -16.93 -19.12
N ARG A 359 2.26 -17.39 -18.53
CA ARG A 359 3.37 -18.01 -19.27
C ARG A 359 3.28 -19.53 -19.29
N TYR A 360 2.38 -20.10 -18.50
CA TYR A 360 2.26 -21.54 -18.29
C TYR A 360 0.83 -22.07 -18.49
N ASP A 361 -0.20 -21.25 -18.31
CA ASP A 361 -1.61 -21.58 -18.50
C ASP A 361 -2.07 -21.09 -19.88
N PRO A 362 -2.47 -22.00 -20.81
CA PRO A 362 -2.87 -21.62 -22.18
C PRO A 362 -4.07 -20.65 -22.21
N GLN A 363 -5.02 -20.82 -21.31
CA GLN A 363 -6.21 -19.95 -21.26
C GLN A 363 -5.83 -18.53 -20.79
N LEU A 364 -5.00 -18.40 -19.75
CA LEU A 364 -4.50 -17.08 -19.30
C LEU A 364 -3.59 -16.44 -20.35
N ALA A 365 -2.77 -17.24 -21.03
CA ALA A 365 -1.91 -16.79 -22.11
C ALA A 365 -2.74 -16.25 -23.28
N ASN A 366 -3.77 -16.99 -23.70
CA ASN A 366 -4.69 -16.55 -24.75
C ASN A 366 -5.40 -15.24 -24.38
N ILE A 367 -5.95 -15.13 -23.16
CA ILE A 367 -6.58 -13.89 -22.68
C ILE A 367 -5.60 -12.72 -22.79
N TYR A 368 -4.37 -12.89 -22.30
CA TYR A 368 -3.34 -11.86 -22.40
C TYR A 368 -3.02 -11.50 -23.85
N TYR A 369 -2.85 -12.51 -24.72
CA TYR A 369 -2.57 -12.34 -26.14
C TYR A 369 -3.69 -11.57 -26.86
N GLN A 370 -4.95 -11.98 -26.69
CA GLN A 370 -6.11 -11.32 -27.27
C GLN A 370 -6.18 -9.83 -26.84
N GLN A 371 -5.94 -9.54 -25.57
CA GLN A 371 -5.97 -8.16 -25.10
C GLN A 371 -4.83 -7.32 -25.67
N MET A 372 -3.63 -7.88 -25.78
CA MET A 372 -2.44 -7.15 -26.25
C MET A 372 -2.41 -7.04 -27.78
N VAL A 373 -2.65 -8.15 -28.49
CA VAL A 373 -2.48 -8.21 -29.94
C VAL A 373 -3.74 -7.74 -30.65
N ASN A 374 -4.88 -8.39 -30.40
CA ASN A 374 -6.10 -8.14 -31.15
C ASN A 374 -6.85 -6.87 -30.68
N HIS A 375 -6.91 -6.63 -29.38
CA HIS A 375 -7.62 -5.45 -28.84
C HIS A 375 -6.72 -4.23 -28.62
N GLY A 376 -5.45 -4.34 -28.87
CA GLY A 376 -4.52 -3.21 -28.81
C GLY A 376 -4.30 -2.60 -27.44
N LYS A 377 -4.58 -3.33 -26.36
CA LYS A 377 -4.45 -2.84 -25.00
C LYS A 377 -2.99 -2.85 -24.50
N THR A 378 -2.72 -2.02 -23.51
CA THR A 378 -1.41 -1.99 -22.83
C THR A 378 -1.25 -3.21 -21.93
N HIS A 379 -0.01 -3.50 -21.49
CA HIS A 379 0.29 -4.58 -20.56
C HIS A 379 -0.60 -4.53 -19.28
N HIS A 380 -0.71 -3.37 -18.64
CA HIS A 380 -1.51 -3.24 -17.41
C HIS A 380 -3.01 -3.48 -17.65
N GLN A 381 -3.53 -3.07 -18.81
CA GLN A 381 -4.94 -3.32 -19.15
C GLN A 381 -5.18 -4.81 -19.46
N ALA A 382 -4.26 -5.47 -20.17
CA ALA A 382 -4.31 -6.90 -20.44
C ALA A 382 -4.20 -7.72 -19.13
N MET A 383 -3.31 -7.31 -18.23
CA MET A 383 -3.19 -7.93 -16.90
C MET A 383 -4.46 -7.80 -16.07
N GLY A 384 -5.24 -6.73 -16.24
CA GLY A 384 -6.55 -6.61 -15.58
C GLY A 384 -7.49 -7.77 -15.93
N ALA A 385 -7.56 -8.16 -17.21
CA ALA A 385 -8.34 -9.32 -17.64
C ALA A 385 -7.76 -10.63 -17.09
N VAL A 386 -6.44 -10.82 -17.16
CA VAL A 386 -5.77 -12.00 -16.58
C VAL A 386 -6.08 -12.15 -15.09
N MET A 387 -5.98 -11.06 -14.33
CA MET A 387 -6.28 -11.05 -12.89
C MET A 387 -7.72 -11.46 -12.60
N SER A 388 -8.70 -10.98 -13.37
CA SER A 388 -10.11 -11.33 -13.20
C SER A 388 -10.38 -12.83 -13.43
N HIS A 389 -9.73 -13.43 -14.42
CA HIS A 389 -9.83 -14.86 -14.66
C HIS A 389 -9.06 -15.70 -13.63
N LEU A 390 -7.92 -15.22 -13.14
CA LEU A 390 -7.20 -15.88 -12.05
C LEU A 390 -7.97 -15.83 -10.74
N ASP A 391 -8.61 -14.71 -10.43
CA ASP A 391 -9.49 -14.51 -9.28
C ASP A 391 -10.59 -15.59 -9.23
N ALA A 392 -11.21 -15.86 -10.37
CA ALA A 392 -12.19 -16.93 -10.53
C ALA A 392 -11.62 -18.32 -10.21
N ARG A 393 -10.41 -18.62 -10.68
CA ARG A 393 -9.74 -19.90 -10.41
C ARG A 393 -9.43 -20.08 -8.93
N VAL A 394 -8.94 -19.02 -8.27
CA VAL A 394 -8.68 -19.02 -6.82
C VAL A 394 -9.95 -19.36 -6.04
N LEU A 395 -11.08 -18.70 -6.38
CA LEU A 395 -12.36 -18.99 -5.72
C LEU A 395 -12.83 -20.43 -5.96
N SER A 396 -12.74 -20.93 -7.21
CA SER A 396 -13.16 -22.28 -7.57
C SER A 396 -12.34 -23.34 -6.81
N VAL A 397 -11.00 -23.21 -6.79
CA VAL A 397 -10.12 -24.13 -6.07
C VAL A 397 -10.44 -24.17 -4.57
N LEU A 398 -10.67 -23.00 -3.96
CA LEU A 398 -11.01 -22.93 -2.54
C LEU A 398 -12.39 -23.50 -2.21
N ARG A 399 -13.38 -23.34 -3.08
CA ARG A 399 -14.74 -23.89 -2.89
C ARG A 399 -14.82 -25.38 -3.13
N GLU A 400 -14.17 -25.81 -4.21
CA GLU A 400 -14.26 -27.19 -4.65
C GLU A 400 -13.32 -28.12 -3.86
N GLY A 401 -12.32 -27.55 -3.16
CA GLY A 401 -11.36 -28.32 -2.38
C GLY A 401 -10.57 -29.32 -3.23
N ARG A 402 -10.30 -28.99 -4.50
CA ARG A 402 -9.60 -29.87 -5.45
C ARG A 402 -8.52 -29.12 -6.24
N PRO A 403 -7.49 -29.83 -6.72
CA PRO A 403 -6.43 -29.24 -7.52
C PRO A 403 -6.94 -28.57 -8.80
N TYR A 404 -6.29 -27.47 -9.19
CA TYR A 404 -6.56 -26.83 -10.46
C TYR A 404 -6.07 -27.73 -11.61
N GLN A 405 -6.92 -27.95 -12.61
CA GLN A 405 -6.58 -28.69 -13.78
C GLN A 405 -6.29 -27.75 -14.96
N LEU A 406 -5.08 -27.86 -15.53
CA LEU A 406 -4.71 -27.16 -16.75
C LEU A 406 -5.58 -27.62 -17.92
N ARG A 407 -6.02 -26.65 -18.73
CA ARG A 407 -6.84 -26.88 -19.91
C ARG A 407 -6.36 -26.02 -21.09
N ASP A 408 -6.54 -26.53 -22.29
CA ASP A 408 -6.40 -25.73 -23.49
C ASP A 408 -7.54 -24.69 -23.63
N VAL A 409 -7.56 -23.95 -24.73
CA VAL A 409 -8.58 -22.93 -25.01
C VAL A 409 -9.94 -23.54 -25.33
N GLN A 410 -9.99 -24.77 -25.80
CA GLN A 410 -11.19 -25.57 -26.06
C GLN A 410 -11.76 -26.20 -24.77
N GLY A 411 -11.01 -26.19 -23.67
CA GLY A 411 -11.42 -26.75 -22.41
C GLY A 411 -10.93 -28.17 -22.14
N ASN A 412 -10.14 -28.77 -23.04
CA ASN A 412 -9.59 -30.11 -22.86
C ASN A 412 -8.45 -30.10 -21.84
N PRO A 413 -8.35 -31.11 -20.96
CA PRO A 413 -7.24 -31.23 -20.04
C PRO A 413 -5.91 -31.37 -20.79
N VAL A 414 -4.87 -30.71 -20.29
CA VAL A 414 -3.51 -30.78 -20.85
C VAL A 414 -2.48 -30.95 -19.74
N THR A 415 -1.36 -31.56 -20.08
CA THR A 415 -0.19 -31.64 -19.18
C THR A 415 0.56 -30.31 -19.14
N SER A 416 1.41 -30.13 -18.14
CA SER A 416 2.24 -28.90 -18.03
C SER A 416 3.18 -28.71 -19.24
N ALA A 417 3.68 -29.80 -19.82
CA ALA A 417 4.56 -29.74 -21.01
C ALA A 417 3.78 -29.30 -22.27
N GLU A 418 2.61 -29.89 -22.50
CA GLU A 418 1.70 -29.50 -23.58
C GLU A 418 1.24 -28.04 -23.44
N ALA A 419 0.82 -27.64 -22.24
CA ALA A 419 0.42 -26.27 -21.93
C ALA A 419 1.52 -25.26 -22.28
N LEU A 420 2.77 -25.55 -21.88
CA LEU A 420 3.92 -24.68 -22.16
C LEU A 420 4.21 -24.62 -23.68
N SER A 421 4.09 -25.74 -24.36
CA SER A 421 4.25 -25.80 -25.82
C SER A 421 3.19 -24.95 -26.54
N LEU A 422 1.91 -25.10 -26.17
CA LEU A 422 0.80 -24.29 -26.69
C LEU A 422 1.00 -22.80 -26.46
N VAL A 423 1.41 -22.42 -25.24
CA VAL A 423 1.68 -21.00 -24.91
C VAL A 423 2.79 -20.42 -25.79
N ARG A 424 3.88 -21.16 -25.97
CA ARG A 424 5.02 -20.70 -26.78
C ARG A 424 4.66 -20.61 -28.28
N ALA A 425 3.95 -21.58 -28.78
CA ALA A 425 3.59 -21.64 -30.22
C ALA A 425 2.50 -20.61 -30.60
N CYS A 426 1.45 -20.46 -29.75
CA CYS A 426 0.23 -19.75 -30.16
C CYS A 426 0.04 -18.40 -29.46
N TYR A 427 0.57 -18.20 -28.25
CA TYR A 427 0.19 -17.04 -27.40
C TYR A 427 1.37 -16.18 -26.99
N THR A 428 2.50 -16.24 -27.69
CA THR A 428 3.65 -15.39 -27.43
C THR A 428 3.44 -14.01 -28.05
N VAL A 429 3.39 -12.97 -27.22
CA VAL A 429 3.28 -11.57 -27.71
C VAL A 429 4.65 -11.09 -28.17
N PRO A 430 4.81 -10.58 -29.41
CA PRO A 430 6.07 -10.07 -29.97
C PRO A 430 6.66 -8.94 -29.12
N GLN A 431 7.99 -8.94 -28.95
CA GLN A 431 8.68 -7.93 -28.11
C GLN A 431 8.49 -6.51 -28.64
N GLU A 432 8.52 -6.32 -29.96
CA GLU A 432 8.29 -5.03 -30.60
C GLU A 432 6.92 -4.45 -30.26
N LEU A 433 5.88 -5.29 -30.30
CA LEU A 433 4.54 -4.88 -29.92
C LEU A 433 4.47 -4.43 -28.44
N ARG A 434 5.21 -5.13 -27.57
CA ARG A 434 5.32 -4.73 -26.15
C ARG A 434 5.99 -3.37 -25.98
N ARG A 435 7.08 -3.11 -26.73
CA ARG A 435 7.81 -1.82 -26.72
C ARG A 435 6.93 -0.69 -27.22
N GLN A 436 6.29 -0.85 -28.38
CA GLN A 436 5.39 0.15 -28.96
C GLN A 436 4.23 0.51 -28.04
N ARG A 437 3.63 -0.50 -27.34
CA ARG A 437 2.52 -0.28 -26.43
C ARG A 437 2.94 0.37 -25.12
N ARG A 438 4.18 0.19 -24.70
CA ARG A 438 4.77 0.88 -23.54
C ARG A 438 4.95 2.38 -23.81
N GLN A 439 5.29 2.74 -25.05
CA GLN A 439 5.47 4.14 -25.49
C GLN A 439 4.15 4.88 -25.73
N ARG A 440 3.07 4.18 -26.11
CA ARG A 440 1.76 4.77 -26.42
C ARG A 440 0.98 5.30 -25.20
N ASN A 441 1.48 5.11 -23.99
CA ASN A 441 0.84 5.61 -22.78
C ASN A 441 1.83 6.51 -21.97
N PRO A 442 2.23 7.68 -22.51
CA PRO A 442 2.90 8.66 -21.69
C PRO A 442 1.93 8.99 -20.53
N LYS A 443 2.41 8.91 -19.27
CA LYS A 443 1.64 9.37 -18.11
C LYS A 443 1.05 10.73 -18.50
N PRO A 444 -0.27 10.96 -18.40
CA PRO A 444 -0.80 12.28 -18.69
C PRO A 444 -0.04 13.25 -17.79
N LYS A 445 0.68 14.20 -18.39
CA LYS A 445 1.30 15.29 -17.65
C LYS A 445 0.16 15.86 -16.81
N ARG A 446 0.29 15.84 -15.49
CA ARG A 446 -0.66 16.51 -14.59
C ARG A 446 -0.79 17.91 -15.16
N ARG A 447 -1.92 18.24 -15.77
CA ARG A 447 -2.27 19.62 -16.07
C ARG A 447 -2.26 20.31 -14.71
N ARG A 448 -1.19 21.06 -14.41
CA ARG A 448 -1.26 22.08 -13.38
C ARG A 448 -2.43 22.97 -13.83
N ASN A 449 -3.42 23.07 -12.98
CA ASN A 449 -4.54 24.01 -13.18
C ASN A 449 -3.94 25.42 -13.19
N VAL A 450 -3.52 25.88 -14.36
CA VAL A 450 -3.07 27.26 -14.59
C VAL A 450 -4.25 28.23 -14.43
N GLN A 451 -5.49 27.74 -14.49
CA GLN A 451 -6.69 28.56 -14.29
C GLN A 451 -6.93 29.05 -12.85
N GLN A 452 -6.28 28.45 -11.83
CA GLN A 452 -6.41 28.98 -10.46
C GLN A 452 -5.41 30.11 -10.11
N VAL A 453 -4.37 30.30 -10.93
CA VAL A 453 -3.41 31.40 -10.71
C VAL A 453 -3.83 32.66 -11.47
N ALA A 454 -4.48 32.53 -12.62
CA ALA A 454 -5.00 33.67 -13.36
C ALA A 454 -6.16 34.39 -12.63
N GLY A 455 -7.05 33.64 -11.98
CA GLY A 455 -8.17 34.21 -11.21
C GLY A 455 -7.79 34.84 -9.86
N ARG A 456 -6.55 34.67 -9.40
CA ARG A 456 -6.05 35.31 -8.18
C ARG A 456 -5.35 36.64 -8.49
N ASN A 457 -4.72 36.75 -9.65
CA ASN A 457 -4.08 38.01 -10.07
C ASN A 457 -5.09 39.08 -10.58
N GLU A 458 -6.25 38.69 -11.11
CA GLU A 458 -7.29 39.65 -11.50
C GLU A 458 -8.06 40.26 -10.32
N ARG A 459 -8.04 39.63 -9.15
CA ARG A 459 -8.66 40.22 -7.92
C ARG A 459 -7.73 41.13 -7.13
N GLU A 460 -6.41 41.05 -7.36
CA GLU A 460 -5.45 41.97 -6.74
C GLU A 460 -5.19 43.23 -7.59
N THR A 461 -5.52 43.21 -8.90
CA THR A 461 -5.35 44.37 -9.79
C THR A 461 -6.51 45.36 -9.77
N VAL A 462 -7.65 45.01 -9.18
CA VAL A 462 -8.81 45.93 -9.06
C VAL A 462 -8.79 46.79 -7.78
N SER A 463 -7.89 46.50 -6.83
CA SER A 463 -7.76 47.26 -5.57
C SER A 463 -6.67 48.36 -5.57
N ALA A 464 -5.95 48.54 -6.69
CA ALA A 464 -4.78 49.42 -6.72
C ALA A 464 -4.96 50.72 -7.59
N THR A 465 -6.24 51.11 -7.87
CA THR A 465 -6.49 52.30 -8.67
C THR A 465 -7.19 53.37 -7.87
N THR A 466 -6.63 53.77 -6.76
CA THR A 466 -6.90 55.10 -6.16
C THR A 466 -5.76 55.42 -5.18
N CYS A 467 -4.67 55.96 -5.71
CA CYS A 467 -3.81 56.99 -5.08
C CYS A 467 -2.67 57.33 -6.05
N LYS A 468 -2.88 58.37 -6.88
CA LYS A 468 -1.81 59.11 -7.50
C LYS A 468 -1.61 60.39 -6.71
N ALA A 469 -0.39 60.61 -6.19
CA ALA A 469 0.28 61.91 -6.22
C ALA A 469 1.68 61.80 -5.62
N ALA A 470 2.66 62.21 -6.42
CA ALA A 470 3.93 62.85 -6.11
C ALA A 470 5.01 62.11 -5.29
N ILE A 471 6.14 61.81 -5.88
CA ILE A 471 7.41 62.56 -5.80
C ILE A 471 8.52 61.74 -6.49
N ALA A 472 9.35 62.44 -7.25
CA ALA A 472 10.44 61.92 -8.10
C ALA A 472 11.76 61.66 -7.31
N PRO A 473 12.87 61.23 -7.97
CA PRO A 473 13.74 60.17 -7.47
C PRO A 473 15.04 60.68 -6.83
N GLN A 474 15.65 59.84 -5.98
CA GLN A 474 17.08 59.95 -5.71
C GLN A 474 17.77 58.58 -5.68
N ARG A 475 19.00 58.61 -6.19
CA ARG A 475 19.94 57.53 -6.44
C ARG A 475 20.54 56.98 -5.16
N GLY A 476 20.87 55.67 -5.19
CA GLY A 476 22.13 55.19 -4.60
C GLY A 476 22.01 54.13 -3.56
N ALA A 477 22.83 53.10 -3.78
CA ALA A 477 23.43 52.16 -2.83
C ALA A 477 22.83 50.75 -2.69
N SER A 478 23.59 49.85 -3.22
CA SER A 478 23.91 48.46 -2.80
C SER A 478 23.45 48.07 -1.40
N THR A 479 22.67 46.97 -1.29
CA THR A 479 22.72 46.06 -0.12
C THR A 479 22.24 44.67 -0.46
N VAL A 480 23.04 43.73 -0.01
CA VAL A 480 22.93 42.25 -0.05
C VAL A 480 21.68 41.77 0.67
N PRO A 481 20.99 40.72 0.21
CA PRO A 481 19.83 40.18 0.95
C PRO A 481 20.29 39.42 2.18
N ARG A 482 19.76 39.81 3.35
CA ARG A 482 19.87 39.07 4.61
C ARG A 482 19.01 37.83 4.56
N ILE A 483 19.65 36.68 4.91
CA ILE A 483 19.00 35.43 5.23
C ILE A 483 18.30 35.60 6.58
N VAL A 484 16.98 35.37 6.62
CA VAL A 484 16.20 35.34 7.85
C VAL A 484 16.23 33.89 8.36
N VAL A 485 16.93 33.67 9.46
CA VAL A 485 16.94 32.41 10.23
C VAL A 485 15.75 32.47 11.17
N TYR A 486 14.86 31.48 11.09
CA TYR A 486 13.81 31.29 12.09
C TYR A 486 14.38 30.42 13.23
N GLU A 487 14.55 31.03 14.41
CA GLU A 487 14.76 30.33 15.65
C GLU A 487 13.46 29.68 16.12
N VAL A 488 13.50 28.36 16.32
CA VAL A 488 12.45 27.60 16.99
C VAL A 488 12.79 27.59 18.47
N SER A 489 12.08 28.36 19.28
CA SER A 489 12.19 28.36 20.73
C SER A 489 11.56 27.08 21.31
N HIS A 490 12.36 26.29 22.01
CA HIS A 490 11.90 25.24 22.91
C HIS A 490 11.46 25.84 24.25
N PRO A 491 10.37 25.40 24.87
CA PRO A 491 10.07 25.75 26.26
C PRO A 491 10.84 24.86 27.22
N ASP A 492 11.48 25.52 28.19
CA ASP A 492 12.25 24.98 29.29
C ASP A 492 11.44 24.01 30.18
N ALA A 493 12.10 22.92 30.53
CA ALA A 493 11.68 22.01 31.59
C ALA A 493 12.38 22.39 32.89
N THR A 494 11.69 23.10 33.75
CA THR A 494 12.14 23.32 35.16
C THR A 494 11.43 22.42 36.15
N SER A 495 12.22 21.57 36.72
CA SER A 495 12.27 21.05 38.10
C SER A 495 10.98 21.03 38.96
N ALA A 496 10.60 19.83 39.39
CA ALA A 496 9.96 19.60 40.66
C ALA A 496 10.55 18.35 41.34
N ARG A 497 11.54 18.56 42.20
CA ARG A 497 11.93 17.58 43.24
C ARG A 497 10.75 17.38 44.16
N ARG A 498 10.27 16.15 44.34
CA ARG A 498 9.48 15.72 45.50
C ARG A 498 10.19 14.61 46.25
N ARG A 499 10.33 14.88 47.55
CA ARG A 499 11.00 14.09 48.58
C ARG A 499 10.26 12.79 48.86
N HIS A 500 11.03 11.73 49.04
CA HIS A 500 10.60 10.49 49.68
C HIS A 500 10.17 10.74 51.10
N LYS A 501 9.02 10.19 51.48
CA LYS A 501 8.71 9.82 52.87
C LYS A 501 8.33 8.35 52.90
N ALA A 502 9.03 7.59 53.72
CA ALA A 502 8.76 6.21 54.04
C ALA A 502 7.55 6.07 54.98
N PRO A 503 6.83 4.93 54.97
CA PRO A 503 5.75 4.68 55.93
C PRO A 503 6.27 4.05 57.22
N PRO A 504 5.61 4.28 58.36
CA PRO A 504 5.90 3.57 59.58
C PRO A 504 5.13 2.28 59.72
N SER A 505 5.76 1.32 60.36
CA SER A 505 5.34 0.08 61.07
C SER A 505 4.04 -0.60 60.67
#